data_b82e759d0d03681aa501f4558a5ea1c0
#
_entry.id   b82e759d0d03681aa501f4558a5ea1c0
#
_cell.length_a   1.000
_cell.length_b   1.000
_cell.length_c   1.000
_cell.angle_alpha   90.00
_cell.angle_beta   90.00
_cell.angle_gamma   90.00
#
_symmetry.space_group_name_H-M   'P 1'
#
loop_
_entity.id
_entity.type
_entity.pdbx_description
1 polymer ?
#
loop_
_entity_poly.entity_id
_entity_poly.type
_entity_poly.pdbx_seq_one_letter_code
_entity_poly.pdbx_strand_id
1 'polypeptide(L)'
;MIVIVCVDDNLGMMFNNRRQSRDVEVVKKIVELTKDNRLWMNRYSYELFEKSDRSNINVDSGFLSETANGEYCFVENVDLEHFEKWVEKIIVFRWNTVYPCDRELDIDLKTWQLIESSEFAGKSHEKITMEVYVK
;
A
#
# COMPACT_ATOMS: atom_id res chain seq x y z
N MET A 1 7.71 -10.92 -1.36
CA MET A 1 7.07 -9.79 -0.63
C MET A 1 5.65 -9.58 -1.10
N ILE A 2 4.79 -9.13 -0.21
CA ILE A 2 3.40 -8.75 -0.50
C ILE A 2 3.33 -7.24 -0.36
N VAL A 3 3.06 -6.55 -1.46
CA VAL A 3 3.07 -5.08 -1.51
C VAL A 3 1.68 -4.52 -1.24
N ILE A 4 1.59 -3.50 -0.39
CA ILE A 4 0.35 -2.76 -0.15
C ILE A 4 0.56 -1.33 -0.63
N VAL A 5 -0.37 -0.84 -1.47
CA VAL A 5 -0.35 0.54 -1.98
C VAL A 5 -1.74 1.16 -1.92
N CYS A 6 -1.79 2.49 -1.86
CA CYS A 6 -3.03 3.26 -2.01
C CYS A 6 -2.90 4.12 -3.27
N VAL A 7 -3.91 4.09 -4.13
CA VAL A 7 -3.87 4.79 -5.41
C VAL A 7 -5.18 5.52 -5.71
N ASP A 8 -5.08 6.59 -6.50
CA ASP A 8 -6.25 7.26 -7.07
C ASP A 8 -6.65 6.59 -8.40
N ASP A 9 -7.62 7.17 -9.11
CA ASP A 9 -8.13 6.60 -10.37
C ASP A 9 -7.08 6.54 -11.48
N ASN A 10 -6.03 7.33 -11.39
CA ASN A 10 -4.93 7.36 -12.35
C ASN A 10 -3.68 6.64 -11.85
N LEU A 11 -3.83 5.77 -10.84
CA LEU A 11 -2.73 5.07 -10.17
C LEU A 11 -1.73 6.01 -9.49
N GLY A 12 -2.15 7.23 -9.19
CA GLY A 12 -1.34 8.20 -8.46
C GLY A 12 -1.18 7.80 -7.00
N MET A 13 -0.04 8.11 -6.44
CA MET A 13 0.30 7.76 -5.05
C MET A 13 0.70 8.99 -4.23
N MET A 14 1.44 9.91 -4.83
CA MET A 14 2.02 11.06 -4.12
C MET A 14 1.86 12.35 -4.92
N PHE A 15 1.85 13.47 -4.22
CA PHE A 15 1.93 14.81 -4.79
C PHE A 15 2.71 15.73 -3.87
N ASN A 16 3.70 16.46 -4.39
CA ASN A 16 4.56 17.38 -3.61
C ASN A 16 5.16 16.70 -2.38
N ASN A 17 5.68 15.48 -2.56
CA ASN A 17 6.28 14.68 -1.48
C ASN A 17 5.31 14.35 -0.33
N ARG A 18 4.02 14.36 -0.61
CA ARG A 18 2.99 14.01 0.37
C ARG A 18 2.05 12.95 -0.22
N ARG A 19 1.50 12.09 0.64
CA ARG A 19 0.46 11.17 0.20
C ARG A 19 -0.74 11.97 -0.29
N GLN A 20 -1.41 11.46 -1.31
CA GLN A 20 -2.58 12.13 -1.88
C GLN A 20 -3.74 12.24 -0.90
N SER A 21 -3.91 11.21 -0.09
CA SER A 21 -5.00 11.14 0.87
C SER A 21 -4.69 10.12 1.96
N ARG A 22 -5.52 10.11 2.98
CA ARG A 22 -5.48 9.10 4.02
C ARG A 22 -6.88 8.87 4.55
N ASP A 23 -7.08 7.67 5.08
CA ASP A 23 -8.36 7.30 5.68
C ASP A 23 -8.09 6.31 6.80
N VAL A 24 -8.64 6.56 7.97
CA VAL A 24 -8.43 5.71 9.14
C VAL A 24 -8.94 4.28 8.89
N GLU A 25 -9.96 4.10 8.05
CA GLU A 25 -10.48 2.78 7.74
C GLU A 25 -9.51 1.96 6.88
N VAL A 26 -8.74 2.60 6.00
CA VAL A 26 -7.66 1.93 5.25
C VAL A 26 -6.55 1.49 6.21
N VAL A 27 -6.14 2.37 7.12
CA VAL A 27 -5.10 2.05 8.11
C VAL A 27 -5.53 0.86 8.96
N LYS A 28 -6.78 0.85 9.44
CA LYS A 28 -7.33 -0.28 10.20
C LYS A 28 -7.31 -1.58 9.40
N LYS A 29 -7.64 -1.51 8.11
CA LYS A 29 -7.63 -2.69 7.23
C LYS A 29 -6.21 -3.23 7.05
N ILE A 30 -5.22 -2.35 6.87
CA ILE A 30 -3.81 -2.75 6.76
C ILE A 30 -3.34 -3.43 8.05
N VAL A 31 -3.67 -2.85 9.21
CA VAL A 31 -3.31 -3.42 10.51
C VAL A 31 -3.91 -4.82 10.66
N GLU A 32 -5.19 -4.97 10.33
CA GLU A 32 -5.89 -6.25 10.41
C GLU A 32 -5.28 -7.32 9.49
N LEU A 33 -4.99 -6.94 8.23
CA LEU A 33 -4.41 -7.86 7.25
C LEU A 33 -3.02 -8.36 7.64
N THR A 34 -2.26 -7.55 8.37
CA THR A 34 -0.84 -7.83 8.65
C THR A 34 -0.54 -8.22 10.09
N LYS A 35 -1.56 -8.32 10.95
CA LYS A 35 -1.39 -8.47 12.40
C LYS A 35 -0.54 -9.65 12.85
N ASP A 36 -0.51 -10.74 12.08
CA ASP A 36 0.23 -11.95 12.43
C ASP A 36 1.50 -12.11 11.59
N ASN A 37 1.98 -11.03 10.99
CA ASN A 37 3.12 -11.06 10.09
C ASN A 37 3.95 -9.78 10.25
N ARG A 38 5.13 -9.77 9.62
CA ARG A 38 5.95 -8.55 9.57
C ARG A 38 5.41 -7.61 8.51
N LEU A 39 5.36 -6.32 8.87
CA LEU A 39 4.99 -5.24 7.97
C LEU A 39 6.15 -4.26 7.91
N TRP A 40 6.73 -4.11 6.72
CA TRP A 40 7.89 -3.25 6.48
C TRP A 40 7.46 -1.93 5.86
N MET A 41 8.12 -0.84 6.24
CA MET A 41 7.90 0.47 5.65
C MET A 41 9.05 1.41 6.03
N ASN A 42 9.09 2.59 5.41
CA ASN A 42 10.03 3.62 5.81
C ASN A 42 9.43 4.52 6.91
N ARG A 43 10.24 5.46 7.40
CA ARG A 43 9.83 6.36 8.49
C ARG A 43 8.61 7.21 8.12
N TYR A 44 8.54 7.69 6.90
CA TYR A 44 7.43 8.52 6.44
C TYR A 44 6.09 7.77 6.60
N SER A 45 6.03 6.56 6.15
CA SER A 45 4.82 5.73 6.24
C SER A 45 4.51 5.32 7.67
N TYR A 46 5.55 5.07 8.47
CA TYR A 46 5.40 4.68 9.87
C TYR A 46 4.61 5.72 10.68
N GLU A 47 4.80 7.01 10.39
CA GLU A 47 4.11 8.10 11.09
C GLU A 47 2.59 8.07 10.89
N LEU A 48 2.10 7.36 9.88
CA LEU A 48 0.67 7.23 9.61
C LEU A 48 -0.04 6.33 10.62
N PHE A 49 0.69 5.43 11.28
CA PHE A 49 0.11 4.40 12.15
C PHE A 49 0.09 4.84 13.61
N GLU A 50 -1.00 4.51 14.32
CA GLU A 50 -1.11 4.75 15.76
C GLU A 50 -0.09 3.91 16.52
N LYS A 51 0.42 4.43 17.63
CA LYS A 51 1.43 3.73 18.44
C LYS A 51 1.00 2.34 18.87
N SER A 52 -0.29 2.15 19.18
CA SER A 52 -0.84 0.87 19.59
C SER A 52 -0.86 -0.18 18.49
N ASP A 53 -0.71 0.25 17.22
CA ASP A 53 -0.79 -0.63 16.05
C ASP A 53 0.57 -0.96 15.45
N ARG A 54 1.65 -0.65 16.15
CA ARG A 54 3.03 -0.71 15.60
C ARG A 54 3.81 -1.97 15.98
N SER A 55 3.21 -2.91 16.71
CA SER A 55 3.94 -4.06 17.26
C SER A 55 4.64 -4.93 16.23
N ASN A 56 4.09 -5.05 15.02
CA ASN A 56 4.65 -5.86 13.94
C ASN A 56 5.32 -5.03 12.85
N ILE A 57 5.42 -3.71 13.02
CA ILE A 57 5.98 -2.82 12.00
C ILE A 57 7.49 -2.74 12.17
N ASN A 58 8.21 -2.96 11.07
CA ASN A 58 9.65 -2.83 10.96
C ASN A 58 9.98 -1.65 10.06
N VAL A 59 10.76 -0.70 10.57
CA VAL A 59 11.09 0.54 9.85
C VAL A 59 12.53 0.49 9.36
N ASP A 60 12.73 0.71 8.06
CA ASP A 60 14.05 0.74 7.45
C ASP A 60 13.96 1.55 6.16
N SER A 61 14.96 2.41 5.91
CA SER A 61 14.98 3.21 4.68
C SER A 61 15.12 2.33 3.43
N GLY A 62 15.74 1.17 3.54
CA GLY A 62 15.87 0.18 2.47
C GLY A 62 14.92 -0.99 2.64
N PHE A 63 13.71 -0.75 3.13
CA PHE A 63 12.77 -1.79 3.52
C PHE A 63 12.41 -2.77 2.39
N LEU A 64 12.45 -2.33 1.13
CA LEU A 64 12.16 -3.23 0.00
C LEU A 64 13.20 -4.35 -0.12
N SER A 65 14.45 -4.06 0.25
CA SER A 65 15.51 -5.08 0.26
C SER A 65 15.42 -6.00 1.47
N GLU A 66 14.74 -5.57 2.52
CA GLU A 66 14.62 -6.34 3.77
C GLU A 66 13.38 -7.24 3.78
N THR A 67 12.35 -6.90 3.02
CA THR A 67 11.09 -7.65 3.02
C THR A 67 11.28 -9.03 2.40
N ALA A 68 11.02 -10.07 3.18
CA ALA A 68 11.18 -11.46 2.76
C ALA A 68 9.91 -12.02 2.11
N ASN A 69 10.00 -13.23 1.57
CA ASN A 69 8.84 -13.95 1.03
C ASN A 69 7.76 -14.09 2.11
N GLY A 70 6.53 -13.80 1.73
CA GLY A 70 5.38 -13.89 2.64
C GLY A 70 5.23 -12.73 3.60
N GLU A 71 6.20 -11.82 3.65
CA GLU A 71 6.11 -10.63 4.49
C GLU A 71 5.49 -9.48 3.71
N TYR A 72 4.90 -8.54 4.43
CA TYR A 72 4.21 -7.38 3.84
C TYR A 72 5.11 -6.16 3.84
N CYS A 73 4.92 -5.28 2.85
CA CYS A 73 5.49 -3.93 2.87
C CYS A 73 4.45 -2.92 2.41
N PHE A 74 4.41 -1.77 3.09
CA PHE A 74 3.54 -0.67 2.73
C PHE A 74 4.36 0.38 1.99
N VAL A 75 3.99 0.63 0.74
CA VAL A 75 4.78 1.45 -0.18
C VAL A 75 4.00 2.70 -0.55
N GLU A 76 4.58 3.87 -0.30
CA GLU A 76 3.96 5.15 -0.65
C GLU A 76 4.82 6.00 -1.58
N ASN A 77 6.12 6.11 -1.31
CA ASN A 77 6.98 7.12 -1.93
C ASN A 77 8.29 6.58 -2.49
N VAL A 78 8.36 5.30 -2.77
CA VAL A 78 9.54 4.68 -3.40
C VAL A 78 9.13 3.86 -4.62
N ASP A 79 10.09 3.66 -5.54
CA ASP A 79 9.84 2.92 -6.77
C ASP A 79 9.90 1.42 -6.54
N LEU A 80 9.05 0.67 -7.23
CA LEU A 80 8.94 -0.77 -7.14
C LEU A 80 9.54 -1.53 -8.33
N GLU A 81 9.83 -0.84 -9.44
CA GLU A 81 10.20 -1.51 -10.70
C GLU A 81 11.39 -2.46 -10.57
N HIS A 82 12.39 -2.11 -9.75
CA HIS A 82 13.56 -2.95 -9.55
C HIS A 82 13.32 -4.15 -8.62
N PHE A 83 12.17 -4.18 -7.98
CA PHE A 83 11.79 -5.23 -7.02
C PHE A 83 10.63 -6.09 -7.50
N GLU A 84 10.05 -5.77 -8.66
CA GLU A 84 8.84 -6.44 -9.15
C GLU A 84 8.97 -7.96 -9.21
N LYS A 85 10.14 -8.46 -9.58
CA LYS A 85 10.37 -9.91 -9.70
C LYS A 85 10.23 -10.66 -8.35
N TRP A 86 10.37 -9.95 -7.24
CA TRP A 86 10.20 -10.54 -5.90
C TRP A 86 8.81 -10.32 -5.32
N VAL A 87 7.97 -9.57 -6.01
CA VAL A 87 6.61 -9.30 -5.56
C VAL A 87 5.73 -10.50 -5.92
N GLU A 88 5.15 -11.13 -4.91
CA GLU A 88 4.27 -12.29 -5.09
C GLU A 88 2.81 -11.88 -5.15
N LYS A 89 2.44 -10.76 -4.51
CA LYS A 89 1.07 -10.29 -4.41
C LYS A 89 1.07 -8.78 -4.22
N ILE A 90 0.07 -8.10 -4.79
CA ILE A 90 -0.13 -6.67 -4.61
C ILE A 90 -1.54 -6.44 -4.08
N ILE A 91 -1.64 -5.75 -2.95
CA ILE A 91 -2.90 -5.33 -2.37
C ILE A 91 -3.04 -3.84 -2.66
N VAL A 92 -4.08 -3.47 -3.41
CA VAL A 92 -4.31 -2.11 -3.87
C VAL A 92 -5.57 -1.56 -3.21
N PHE A 93 -5.41 -0.45 -2.49
CA PHE A 93 -6.55 0.32 -2.01
C PHE A 93 -6.79 1.47 -2.97
N ARG A 94 -8.00 1.54 -3.55
CA ARG A 94 -8.38 2.60 -4.48
C ARG A 94 -9.26 3.63 -3.78
N TRP A 95 -8.83 4.88 -3.84
CA TRP A 95 -9.60 6.00 -3.27
C TRP A 95 -10.91 6.25 -4.02
N ASN A 96 -11.00 5.81 -5.28
CA ASN A 96 -12.15 6.01 -6.17
C ASN A 96 -12.42 7.48 -6.45
N THR A 97 -11.35 8.24 -6.61
CA THR A 97 -11.38 9.66 -6.96
C THR A 97 -10.06 10.03 -7.65
N VAL A 98 -9.99 11.22 -8.19
CA VAL A 98 -8.79 11.75 -8.84
C VAL A 98 -8.19 12.83 -7.95
N TYR A 99 -6.90 12.72 -7.66
CA TYR A 99 -6.13 13.72 -6.93
C TYR A 99 -4.97 14.21 -7.80
N PRO A 100 -4.41 15.41 -7.52
CA PRO A 100 -3.14 15.79 -8.12
C PRO A 100 -2.07 14.74 -7.82
N CYS A 101 -1.20 14.47 -8.79
CA CYS A 101 -0.21 13.40 -8.65
C CYS A 101 1.05 13.74 -9.42
N ASP A 102 2.22 13.47 -8.82
CA ASP A 102 3.52 13.54 -9.48
C ASP A 102 4.34 12.26 -9.26
N ARG A 103 3.75 11.25 -8.62
CA ARG A 103 4.31 9.90 -8.49
C ARG A 103 3.19 8.89 -8.66
N GLU A 104 3.35 7.98 -9.60
CA GLU A 104 2.38 6.91 -9.87
C GLU A 104 2.95 5.55 -9.48
N LEU A 105 2.06 4.58 -9.32
CA LEU A 105 2.46 3.18 -9.18
C LEU A 105 3.20 2.77 -10.46
N ASP A 106 4.43 2.29 -10.30
CA ASP A 106 5.32 1.93 -11.41
C ASP A 106 5.31 0.44 -11.77
N ILE A 107 4.24 -0.26 -11.38
CA ILE A 107 3.95 -1.63 -11.80
C ILE A 107 2.73 -1.58 -12.70
N ASP A 108 2.80 -2.24 -13.86
CA ASP A 108 1.66 -2.35 -14.77
C ASP A 108 0.71 -3.44 -14.30
N LEU A 109 -0.37 -3.05 -13.62
CA LEU A 109 -1.35 -3.98 -13.08
C LEU A 109 -2.06 -4.81 -14.16
N LYS A 110 -2.03 -4.38 -15.41
CA LYS A 110 -2.61 -5.14 -16.54
C LYS A 110 -1.90 -6.46 -16.78
N THR A 111 -0.65 -6.58 -16.34
CA THR A 111 0.13 -7.83 -16.45
C THR A 111 -0.08 -8.76 -15.25
N TRP A 112 -0.86 -8.33 -14.28
CA TRP A 112 -1.19 -9.08 -13.08
C TRP A 112 -2.63 -9.58 -13.13
N GLN A 113 -2.94 -10.64 -12.37
CA GLN A 113 -4.28 -11.23 -12.31
C GLN A 113 -5.01 -10.73 -11.06
N LEU A 114 -6.15 -10.09 -11.26
CA LEU A 114 -7.04 -9.69 -10.16
C LEU A 114 -7.75 -10.93 -9.64
N ILE A 115 -7.55 -11.28 -8.38
CA ILE A 115 -8.15 -12.46 -7.77
C ILE A 115 -9.20 -12.14 -6.70
N GLU A 116 -9.22 -10.90 -6.19
CA GLU A 116 -10.16 -10.50 -5.15
C GLU A 116 -10.42 -9.01 -5.28
N SER A 117 -11.68 -8.63 -5.07
CA SER A 117 -12.10 -7.22 -5.02
C SER A 117 -13.22 -7.09 -4.00
N SER A 118 -13.11 -6.11 -3.12
CA SER A 118 -14.13 -5.81 -2.12
C SER A 118 -14.20 -4.30 -1.91
N GLU A 119 -15.33 -3.84 -1.39
CA GLU A 119 -15.56 -2.43 -1.14
C GLU A 119 -15.96 -2.22 0.32
N PHE A 120 -15.56 -1.08 0.87
CA PHE A 120 -15.94 -0.70 2.23
C PHE A 120 -16.06 0.81 2.34
N ALA A 121 -16.83 1.27 3.32
CA ALA A 121 -16.98 2.68 3.58
C ALA A 121 -15.75 3.22 4.30
N GLY A 122 -15.18 4.30 3.79
CA GLY A 122 -14.11 5.02 4.46
C GLY A 122 -14.66 6.01 5.48
N LYS A 123 -13.77 6.63 6.25
CA LYS A 123 -14.10 7.73 7.15
C LYS A 123 -14.20 9.04 6.37
N SER A 124 -13.21 9.31 5.53
CA SER A 124 -13.11 10.52 4.71
C SER A 124 -13.49 10.26 3.25
N HIS A 125 -13.77 9.03 2.89
CA HIS A 125 -14.16 8.61 1.55
C HIS A 125 -15.42 7.77 1.64
N GLU A 126 -16.36 8.03 0.75
CA GLU A 126 -17.63 7.32 0.75
C GLU A 126 -17.44 5.83 0.49
N LYS A 127 -16.57 5.49 -0.46
CA LYS A 127 -16.31 4.11 -0.85
C LYS A 127 -14.84 3.94 -1.23
N ILE A 128 -14.22 2.92 -0.64
CA ILE A 128 -12.84 2.51 -0.94
C ILE A 128 -12.88 1.08 -1.45
N THR A 129 -12.13 0.80 -2.51
CA THR A 129 -12.05 -0.55 -3.09
C THR A 129 -10.70 -1.16 -2.72
N MET A 130 -10.72 -2.38 -2.19
CA MET A 130 -9.51 -3.17 -1.97
C MET A 130 -9.45 -4.26 -3.03
N GLU A 131 -8.34 -4.32 -3.74
CA GLU A 131 -8.09 -5.32 -4.78
C GLU A 131 -6.84 -6.11 -4.45
N VAL A 132 -6.83 -7.40 -4.82
CA VAL A 132 -5.68 -8.27 -4.64
C VAL A 132 -5.27 -8.83 -6.00
N TYR A 133 -4.01 -8.62 -6.35
CA TYR A 133 -3.42 -9.08 -7.61
C TYR A 133 -2.32 -10.10 -7.36
N VAL A 134 -2.24 -11.12 -8.22
CA VAL A 134 -1.15 -12.10 -8.27
C VAL A 134 -0.60 -12.19 -9.69
N LYS A 135 0.59 -12.77 -9.84
CA LYS A 135 1.21 -12.97 -11.16
C LYS A 135 0.49 -13.99 -12.02
#